data_82b35eb4f38806457c6cdc76759b64ab
#
_entry.id   82b35eb4f38806457c6cdc76759b64ab
#
_cell.length_a   1.000
_cell.length_b   1.000
_cell.length_c   1.000
_cell.angle_alpha   90.00
_cell.angle_beta   90.00
_cell.angle_gamma   90.00
#
_symmetry.space_group_name_H-M   'P 1'
#
loop_
_entity.id
_entity.type
_entity.pdbx_description
1 polymer ?
#
loop_
_entity_poly.entity_id
_entity_poly.type
_entity_poly.pdbx_seq_one_letter_code
_entity_poly.pdbx_strand_id
1 'polypeptide(L)'
;MGTQGEDVWLSTNALERFRYGIECKNRARIAVYTDYEQAIRHCEGKDKEPLLVIKQNRSDPLALVSLDHFIALAEKAKMWEVHQKQKTVEESKQATRMRKVYGQH
;
A
#
# COMPACT_ATOMS: atom_id res chain seq x y z
N MET A 1 -24.54 -1.60 -4.52
CA MET A 1 -23.23 -1.47 -4.52
C MET A 1 -22.71 -0.72 -3.41
N GLY A 2 -23.14 0.28 -3.10
CA GLY A 2 -23.03 1.00 -1.91
C GLY A 2 -21.65 1.22 -1.39
N THR A 3 -21.52 0.94 -0.14
CA THR A 3 -20.32 1.23 0.62
C THR A 3 -19.08 0.57 0.09
N GLN A 4 -19.19 -0.63 -0.46
CA GLN A 4 -18.04 -1.37 -0.94
C GLN A 4 -17.38 -0.69 -2.14
N GLY A 5 -18.20 -0.15 -3.06
CA GLY A 5 -17.68 0.62 -4.18
C GLY A 5 -17.07 1.93 -3.73
N GLU A 6 -17.66 2.57 -2.73
CA GLU A 6 -17.15 3.81 -2.17
C GLU A 6 -15.82 3.58 -1.46
N ASP A 7 -15.70 2.48 -0.68
CA ASP A 7 -14.47 2.16 0.01
C ASP A 7 -13.32 1.93 -0.96
N VAL A 8 -13.56 1.19 -2.04
CA VAL A 8 -12.54 0.98 -3.06
C VAL A 8 -12.16 2.31 -3.71
N TRP A 9 -13.14 3.15 -4.00
CA TRP A 9 -12.89 4.44 -4.65
C TRP A 9 -12.06 5.37 -3.76
N LEU A 10 -12.38 5.44 -2.48
CA LEU A 10 -11.63 6.25 -1.53
C LEU A 10 -10.20 5.76 -1.39
N SER A 11 -10.01 4.44 -1.34
CA SER A 11 -8.68 3.86 -1.25
C SER A 11 -7.84 4.17 -2.50
N THR A 12 -8.42 4.06 -3.70
CA THR A 12 -7.70 4.36 -4.94
C THR A 12 -7.36 5.84 -5.02
N ASN A 13 -8.27 6.72 -4.59
CA ASN A 13 -8.01 8.15 -4.58
C ASN A 13 -6.83 8.49 -3.67
N ALA A 14 -6.74 7.85 -2.51
CA ALA A 14 -5.60 8.01 -1.62
C ALA A 14 -4.31 7.53 -2.27
N LEU A 15 -4.36 6.38 -2.96
CA LEU A 15 -3.18 5.80 -3.62
C LEU A 15 -2.67 6.66 -4.77
N GLU A 16 -3.54 7.39 -5.45
CA GLU A 16 -3.12 8.28 -6.53
C GLU A 16 -2.17 9.37 -6.03
N ARG A 17 -2.29 9.77 -4.77
CA ARG A 17 -1.39 10.75 -4.16
C ARG A 17 0.04 10.22 -4.04
N PHE A 18 0.22 8.90 -4.09
CA PHE A 18 1.51 8.25 -4.06
C PHE A 18 1.99 7.86 -5.46
N ARG A 19 1.46 8.53 -6.48
CA ARG A 19 1.86 8.38 -7.88
C ARG A 19 1.52 7.02 -8.49
N TYR A 20 0.38 6.46 -8.10
CA TYR A 20 -0.14 5.27 -8.77
C TYR A 20 -1.13 5.66 -9.85
N GLY A 21 -1.00 5.04 -11.02
CA GLY A 21 -2.02 5.10 -12.06
C GLY A 21 -2.90 3.88 -11.91
N ILE A 22 -4.16 4.09 -11.54
CA ILE A 22 -5.02 3.00 -11.07
C ILE A 22 -6.07 2.64 -12.11
N GLU A 23 -6.13 1.34 -12.41
CA GLU A 23 -7.19 0.75 -13.22
C GLU A 23 -8.03 -0.13 -12.30
N CYS A 24 -9.34 0.08 -12.26
CA CYS A 24 -10.24 -0.72 -11.45
C CYS A 24 -11.12 -1.60 -12.33
N LYS A 25 -11.17 -2.89 -12.05
CA LYS A 25 -12.01 -3.85 -12.76
C LYS A 25 -12.88 -4.59 -11.76
N ASN A 26 -14.19 -4.41 -11.89
CA ASN A 26 -15.18 -5.06 -11.03
C ASN A 26 -16.15 -5.82 -11.92
N ARG A 27 -15.85 -7.08 -12.18
CA ARG A 27 -16.67 -7.91 -13.07
C ARG A 27 -16.49 -9.39 -12.75
N ALA A 28 -17.39 -10.21 -13.27
CA ALA A 28 -17.40 -11.64 -13.02
C ALA A 28 -16.15 -12.34 -13.54
N ARG A 29 -15.60 -11.87 -14.66
CA ARG A 29 -14.38 -12.42 -15.24
C ARG A 29 -13.35 -11.33 -15.42
N ILE A 30 -12.16 -11.60 -14.99
CA ILE A 30 -11.05 -10.65 -15.05
C ILE A 30 -9.87 -11.30 -15.77
N ALA A 31 -9.44 -10.67 -16.87
CA ALA A 31 -8.28 -11.10 -17.61
C ALA A 31 -7.08 -10.32 -17.06
N VAL A 32 -6.42 -10.89 -16.07
CA VAL A 32 -5.43 -10.17 -15.25
C VAL A 32 -4.36 -9.49 -16.09
N TYR A 33 -3.72 -10.22 -17.01
CA TYR A 33 -2.63 -9.63 -17.79
C TYR A 33 -3.11 -8.57 -18.75
N THR A 34 -4.24 -8.81 -19.42
CA THR A 34 -4.81 -7.82 -20.32
C THR A 34 -5.22 -6.56 -19.58
N ASP A 35 -5.84 -6.74 -18.43
CA ASP A 35 -6.28 -5.61 -17.62
C ASP A 35 -5.09 -4.85 -17.04
N TYR A 36 -4.03 -5.56 -16.64
CA TYR A 36 -2.83 -4.91 -16.16
C TYR A 36 -2.13 -4.11 -17.27
N GLU A 37 -2.15 -4.61 -18.50
CA GLU A 37 -1.63 -3.87 -19.65
C GLU A 37 -2.37 -2.54 -19.84
N GLN A 38 -3.67 -2.50 -19.55
CA GLN A 38 -4.39 -1.24 -19.58
C GLN A 38 -3.88 -0.26 -18.53
N ALA A 39 -3.58 -0.77 -17.34
CA ALA A 39 -2.98 0.06 -16.29
C ALA A 39 -1.65 0.64 -16.75
N ILE A 40 -0.82 -0.19 -17.40
CA ILE A 40 0.46 0.26 -17.94
C ILE A 40 0.25 1.37 -18.97
N ARG A 41 -0.68 1.17 -19.91
CA ARG A 41 -0.95 2.17 -20.95
C ARG A 41 -1.40 3.49 -20.37
N HIS A 42 -2.20 3.46 -19.30
CA HIS A 42 -2.65 4.69 -18.66
C HIS A 42 -1.52 5.45 -17.98
N CYS A 43 -0.40 4.79 -17.71
CA CYS A 43 0.76 5.41 -17.08
C CYS A 43 1.81 5.88 -18.09
N GLU A 44 1.66 5.57 -19.37
CA GLU A 44 2.62 5.96 -20.38
C GLU A 44 2.78 7.49 -20.45
N GLY A 45 4.02 7.95 -20.44
CA GLY A 45 4.32 9.37 -20.44
C GLY A 45 4.04 10.07 -19.13
N LYS A 46 3.69 9.34 -18.10
CA LYS A 46 3.41 9.87 -16.76
C LYS A 46 4.34 9.24 -15.76
N ASP A 47 4.69 10.00 -14.74
CA ASP A 47 5.51 9.48 -13.63
C ASP A 47 4.61 8.78 -12.61
N LYS A 48 4.03 7.66 -13.04
CA LYS A 48 3.11 6.89 -12.21
C LYS A 48 3.39 5.40 -12.35
N GLU A 49 3.23 4.68 -11.25
CA GLU A 49 3.36 3.23 -11.23
C GLU A 49 2.00 2.59 -11.52
N PRO A 50 1.91 1.64 -12.46
CA PRO A 50 0.64 0.98 -12.73
C PRO A 50 0.16 0.15 -11.54
N LEU A 51 -1.12 0.27 -11.25
CA LEU A 51 -1.78 -0.51 -10.21
C LEU A 51 -3.13 -0.96 -10.72
N LEU A 52 -3.35 -2.27 -10.73
CA LEU A 52 -4.64 -2.83 -11.11
C LEU A 52 -5.37 -3.28 -9.84
N VAL A 53 -6.56 -2.74 -9.63
CA VAL A 53 -7.44 -3.18 -8.55
C VAL A 53 -8.53 -4.03 -9.17
N ILE A 54 -8.64 -5.28 -8.73
CA ILE A 54 -9.63 -6.21 -9.24
C ILE A 54 -10.58 -6.63 -8.14
N LYS A 55 -11.82 -6.87 -8.54
CA LYS A 55 -12.84 -7.39 -7.64
C LYS A 55 -13.83 -8.22 -8.42
N GLN A 56 -14.10 -9.42 -7.94
CA GLN A 56 -15.17 -10.26 -8.44
C GLN A 56 -16.32 -10.25 -7.44
N ASN A 57 -17.49 -10.73 -7.89
CA ASN A 57 -18.65 -10.81 -7.02
C ASN A 57 -18.32 -11.61 -5.75
N ARG A 58 -18.74 -11.09 -4.61
CA ARG A 58 -18.56 -11.74 -3.30
C ARG A 58 -17.09 -11.98 -2.91
N SER A 59 -16.19 -11.26 -3.55
CA SER A 59 -14.76 -11.36 -3.22
C SER A 59 -14.24 -10.01 -2.75
N ASP A 60 -13.22 -10.05 -1.93
CA ASP A 60 -12.56 -8.83 -1.51
C ASP A 60 -11.70 -8.27 -2.66
N PRO A 61 -11.54 -6.96 -2.73
CA PRO A 61 -10.67 -6.36 -3.73
C PRO A 61 -9.22 -6.82 -3.56
N LEU A 62 -8.54 -6.99 -4.67
CA LEU A 62 -7.12 -7.33 -4.70
C LEU A 62 -6.37 -6.28 -5.50
N ALA A 63 -5.14 -6.02 -5.10
CA ALA A 63 -4.27 -5.10 -5.81
C ALA A 63 -3.16 -5.87 -6.52
N LEU A 64 -2.91 -5.52 -7.79
CA LEU A 64 -1.83 -6.11 -8.57
C LEU A 64 -0.84 -5.03 -8.98
N VAL A 65 0.41 -5.29 -8.72
CA VAL A 65 1.53 -4.47 -9.17
C VAL A 65 2.58 -5.40 -9.75
N SER A 66 3.57 -4.84 -10.44
CA SER A 66 4.68 -5.68 -10.91
C SER A 66 5.42 -6.27 -9.71
N LEU A 67 5.99 -7.45 -9.90
CA LEU A 67 6.74 -8.09 -8.84
C LEU A 67 7.94 -7.23 -8.41
N ASP A 68 8.61 -6.60 -9.37
CA ASP A 68 9.73 -5.71 -9.06
C ASP A 68 9.29 -4.55 -8.16
N HIS A 69 8.12 -3.97 -8.45
CA HIS A 69 7.60 -2.88 -7.63
C HIS A 69 7.26 -3.37 -6.22
N PHE A 70 6.64 -4.54 -6.13
CA PHE A 70 6.31 -5.11 -4.82
C PHE A 70 7.56 -5.36 -3.98
N ILE A 71 8.61 -5.91 -4.62
CA ILE A 71 9.88 -6.14 -3.92
C ILE A 71 10.45 -4.81 -3.40
N ALA A 72 10.42 -3.77 -4.23
CA ALA A 72 10.91 -2.45 -3.81
C ALA A 72 10.11 -1.92 -2.63
N LEU A 73 8.79 -2.09 -2.63
CA LEU A 73 7.96 -1.67 -1.51
C LEU A 73 8.28 -2.47 -0.25
N ALA A 74 8.46 -3.78 -0.39
CA ALA A 74 8.77 -4.64 0.75
C ALA A 74 10.11 -4.25 1.38
N GLU A 75 11.11 -3.92 0.55
CA GLU A 75 12.39 -3.46 1.03
C GLU A 75 12.26 -2.15 1.80
N LYS A 76 11.50 -1.21 1.27
CA LYS A 76 11.25 0.07 1.95
C LYS A 76 10.53 -0.14 3.27
N ALA A 77 9.55 -1.02 3.31
CA ALA A 77 8.82 -1.33 4.52
C ALA A 77 9.74 -1.93 5.58
N LYS A 78 10.66 -2.80 5.16
CA LYS A 78 11.64 -3.39 6.08
C LYS A 78 12.57 -2.34 6.65
N MET A 79 13.05 -1.44 5.82
CA MET A 79 13.90 -0.35 6.28
C MET A 79 13.16 0.54 7.28
N TRP A 80 11.90 0.82 7.02
CA TRP A 80 11.06 1.58 7.93
C TRP A 80 10.89 0.86 9.26
N GLU A 81 10.65 -0.46 9.25
CA GLU A 81 10.53 -1.25 10.46
C GLU A 81 11.80 -1.21 11.30
N VAL A 82 12.96 -1.34 10.66
CA VAL A 82 14.25 -1.26 11.35
C VAL A 82 14.40 0.10 12.01
N HIS A 83 14.07 1.17 11.29
CA HIS A 83 14.13 2.52 11.82
C HIS A 83 13.21 2.67 13.04
N GLN A 84 11.99 2.16 12.97
CA GLN A 84 11.04 2.24 14.07
C GLN A 84 11.51 1.43 15.28
N LYS A 85 12.09 0.26 15.06
CA LYS A 85 12.63 -0.55 16.15
C LYS A 85 13.76 0.17 16.87
N GLN A 86 14.67 0.79 16.13
CA GLN A 86 15.75 1.57 16.71
C GLN A 86 15.20 2.73 17.53
N LYS A 87 14.24 3.44 17.00
CA LYS A 87 13.61 4.55 17.71
C LYS A 87 12.93 4.09 18.99
N THR A 88 12.22 2.96 18.94
CA THR A 88 11.55 2.39 20.11
C THR A 88 12.55 2.00 21.18
N VAL A 89 13.66 1.39 20.79
CA VAL A 89 14.72 1.02 21.74
C VAL A 89 15.30 2.26 22.42
N GLU A 90 15.54 3.32 21.67
CA GLU A 90 16.03 4.57 22.24
C GLU A 90 15.04 5.18 23.22
N GLU A 91 13.77 5.21 22.87
CA GLU A 91 12.71 5.71 23.74
C GLU A 91 12.60 4.86 25.01
N SER A 92 12.72 3.54 24.88
CA SER A 92 12.72 2.65 26.04
C SER A 92 13.90 2.92 26.98
N LYS A 93 15.06 3.17 26.42
CA LYS A 93 16.25 3.52 27.23
C LYS A 93 16.03 4.82 27.97
N GLN A 94 15.48 5.82 27.31
CA GLN A 94 15.16 7.10 27.96
C GLN A 94 14.16 6.91 29.09
N ALA A 95 13.10 6.15 28.84
CA ALA A 95 12.07 5.89 29.84
C ALA A 95 12.68 5.19 31.07
N THR A 96 13.59 4.23 30.85
CA THR A 96 14.28 3.53 31.93
C THR A 96 15.13 4.49 32.76
N ARG A 97 15.84 5.39 32.12
CA ARG A 97 16.63 6.40 32.82
C ARG A 97 15.74 7.30 33.67
N MET A 98 14.63 7.74 33.12
CA MET A 98 13.68 8.58 33.84
C MET A 98 13.09 7.85 35.05
N ARG A 99 12.76 6.57 34.89
CA ARG A 99 12.27 5.76 36.02
C ARG A 99 13.28 5.68 37.15
N LYS A 100 14.56 5.50 36.84
CA LYS A 100 15.60 5.47 37.83
C LYS A 100 15.71 6.80 38.60
N VAL A 101 15.59 7.90 37.86
CA VAL A 101 15.70 9.24 38.47
C VAL A 101 14.47 9.57 39.31
N TYR A 102 13.28 9.23 38.84
CA TYR A 102 12.05 9.62 39.52
C TYR A 102 11.38 8.50 40.29
N GLY A 103 12.01 7.33 40.35
CA GLY A 103 11.45 6.19 41.10
C GLY A 103 10.21 5.56 40.47
N GLN A 104 9.99 5.74 39.17
CA GLN A 104 8.85 5.20 38.45
C GLN A 104 9.21 3.87 37.78
N HIS A 105 8.20 3.02 37.63
CA HIS A 105 8.37 1.72 37.01
C HIS A 105 7.59 1.57 35.72
#